data_786af6eae5f0dfc60702058ddd2d0e34
#
_entry.id   786af6eae5f0dfc60702058ddd2d0e34
#
_cell.length_a   1.000
_cell.length_b   1.000
_cell.length_c   1.000
_cell.angle_alpha   90.00
_cell.angle_beta   90.00
_cell.angle_gamma   90.00
#
_symmetry.space_group_name_H-M   'P 1'
#
loop_
_entity.id
_entity.type
_entity.pdbx_description
1 polymer ?
#
loop_
_entity_poly.entity_id
_entity_poly.type
_entity_poly.pdbx_seq_one_letter_code
_entity_poly.pdbx_strand_id
1 'polypeptide(L)'
;GYLLSAPVSFSQLWVEMMLDPNANFYETQEVFNEFWEGKTIEKGKGYKQFKRWEHHMEPRVYPSGDVKLASQTMTNYRQWEEDQMAAGIPKSLNGAWTAMGPVGNPANGGAGRINFIRFDPTNSTTFWVGAPDGGLWKTTNGGTSYTTNTDQLTVIGCSDVAIDPTNNQIMYLATGDSDGGDTYSVGVLKSTNGGTTWNTTGLTWTVNQGRTISRILVNPTNPQIVMAFASNGIWRSTNGGTTWAQPTG
;
A
#
# COMPACT_ATOMS: atom_id res chain seq x y z
N GLY A 1 46.78 -35.29 5.30
CA GLY A 1 45.43 -35.55 5.68
C GLY A 1 44.49 -34.78 4.79
N TYR A 2 43.84 -35.43 3.84
CA TYR A 2 42.77 -34.88 3.06
C TYR A 2 41.55 -34.72 3.98
N LEU A 3 41.13 -33.51 4.26
CA LEU A 3 39.81 -33.24 4.83
C LEU A 3 38.77 -33.56 3.72
N LEU A 4 38.11 -34.70 3.86
CA LEU A 4 36.89 -35.03 3.15
C LEU A 4 35.84 -33.99 3.56
N SER A 5 35.55 -33.01 2.69
CA SER A 5 34.35 -32.21 2.82
C SER A 5 33.16 -33.14 2.77
N ALA A 6 32.31 -33.11 3.79
CA ALA A 6 31.06 -33.84 3.79
C ALA A 6 30.29 -33.51 2.49
N PRO A 7 29.60 -34.45 1.84
CA PRO A 7 28.82 -34.16 0.67
C PRO A 7 27.75 -33.14 1.06
N VAL A 8 27.74 -32.01 0.37
CA VAL A 8 26.68 -31.02 0.49
C VAL A 8 25.37 -31.74 0.20
N SER A 9 24.50 -31.78 1.17
CA SER A 9 23.20 -32.44 1.00
C SER A 9 22.48 -31.66 -0.12
N PHE A 10 22.02 -32.37 -1.16
CA PHE A 10 21.21 -31.81 -2.25
C PHE A 10 20.04 -30.92 -1.77
N SER A 11 19.71 -31.00 -0.50
CA SER A 11 18.68 -30.24 0.17
C SER A 11 18.97 -28.76 0.38
N GLN A 12 20.18 -28.28 0.14
CA GLN A 12 20.58 -26.89 0.39
C GLN A 12 21.20 -26.19 -0.83
N LEU A 13 21.41 -26.91 -1.94
CA LEU A 13 22.10 -26.37 -3.10
C LEU A 13 21.45 -25.07 -3.65
N TRP A 14 20.14 -25.05 -3.77
CA TRP A 14 19.42 -23.84 -4.25
C TRP A 14 19.58 -22.67 -3.28
N VAL A 15 19.76 -22.91 -1.97
CA VAL A 15 20.01 -21.84 -0.98
C VAL A 15 21.40 -21.25 -1.19
N GLU A 16 22.40 -22.09 -1.42
CA GLU A 16 23.77 -21.65 -1.71
C GLU A 16 23.80 -20.85 -3.02
N MET A 17 23.10 -21.34 -4.05
CA MET A 17 22.98 -20.66 -5.33
C MET A 17 22.28 -19.30 -5.22
N MET A 18 21.24 -19.17 -4.38
CA MET A 18 20.63 -17.85 -4.11
C MET A 18 21.61 -16.81 -3.54
N LEU A 19 22.62 -17.26 -2.83
CA LEU A 19 23.62 -16.42 -2.18
C LEU A 19 24.89 -16.24 -3.02
N ASP A 20 25.08 -17.05 -4.05
CA ASP A 20 26.22 -16.95 -4.95
C ASP A 20 25.99 -15.88 -6.04
N PRO A 21 26.77 -14.78 -6.06
CA PRO A 21 26.64 -13.75 -7.09
C PRO A 21 27.00 -14.22 -8.51
N ASN A 22 27.56 -15.42 -8.66
CA ASN A 22 27.91 -16.00 -9.95
C ASN A 22 26.93 -17.09 -10.40
N ALA A 23 25.96 -17.46 -9.57
CA ALA A 23 24.93 -18.40 -9.98
C ALA A 23 23.99 -17.79 -11.03
N ASN A 24 23.44 -18.62 -11.92
CA ASN A 24 22.40 -18.19 -12.83
C ASN A 24 21.03 -18.34 -12.16
N PHE A 25 20.18 -17.35 -12.34
CA PHE A 25 18.83 -17.31 -11.77
C PHE A 25 17.98 -18.51 -12.22
N TYR A 26 17.98 -18.81 -13.52
CA TYR A 26 17.15 -19.88 -14.06
C TYR A 26 17.64 -21.26 -13.64
N GLU A 27 18.96 -21.45 -13.53
CA GLU A 27 19.54 -22.68 -12.97
C GLU A 27 19.16 -22.84 -11.49
N THR A 28 19.19 -21.76 -10.73
CA THR A 28 18.77 -21.76 -9.32
C THR A 28 17.29 -22.12 -9.17
N GLN A 29 16.45 -21.59 -10.09
CA GLN A 29 15.01 -21.88 -10.15
C GLN A 29 14.75 -23.36 -10.48
N GLU A 30 15.52 -23.93 -11.41
CA GLU A 30 15.42 -25.35 -11.79
C GLU A 30 15.75 -26.25 -10.60
N VAL A 31 16.90 -26.04 -9.95
CA VAL A 31 17.32 -26.79 -8.76
C VAL A 31 16.30 -26.69 -7.62
N PHE A 32 15.70 -25.51 -7.42
CA PHE A 32 14.63 -25.33 -6.45
C PHE A 32 13.38 -26.12 -6.79
N ASN A 33 12.94 -26.09 -8.05
CA ASN A 33 11.75 -26.80 -8.52
C ASN A 33 11.95 -28.32 -8.42
N GLU A 34 13.10 -28.84 -8.83
CA GLU A 34 13.46 -30.26 -8.68
C GLU A 34 13.47 -30.69 -7.22
N PHE A 35 14.03 -29.85 -6.35
CA PHE A 35 14.05 -30.15 -4.90
C PHE A 35 12.63 -30.25 -4.32
N TRP A 36 11.70 -29.41 -4.75
CA TRP A 36 10.34 -29.39 -4.22
C TRP A 36 9.34 -30.26 -4.97
N GLU A 37 9.75 -30.88 -6.09
CA GLU A 37 8.91 -31.78 -6.84
C GLU A 37 8.39 -32.95 -5.98
N GLY A 38 7.08 -33.14 -5.97
CA GLY A 38 6.40 -34.16 -5.20
C GLY A 38 6.43 -34.00 -3.68
N LYS A 39 6.97 -32.89 -3.14
CA LYS A 39 7.04 -32.62 -1.70
C LYS A 39 5.92 -31.70 -1.22
N THR A 40 5.44 -31.97 -0.02
CA THR A 40 4.49 -31.07 0.66
C THR A 40 5.21 -29.81 1.15
N ILE A 41 4.60 -28.64 0.87
CA ILE A 41 5.15 -27.35 1.29
C ILE A 41 4.89 -27.17 2.79
N GLU A 42 5.96 -27.11 3.58
CA GLU A 42 5.90 -26.90 5.01
C GLU A 42 6.43 -25.51 5.41
N LYS A 43 5.86 -24.97 6.49
CA LYS A 43 6.30 -23.69 7.06
C LYS A 43 7.75 -23.80 7.58
N GLY A 44 8.59 -22.83 7.26
CA GLY A 44 9.97 -22.75 7.75
C GLY A 44 10.99 -23.55 6.93
N LYS A 45 10.59 -24.24 5.87
CA LYS A 45 11.48 -25.05 5.00
C LYS A 45 12.04 -24.28 3.78
N GLY A 46 11.96 -22.95 3.78
CA GLY A 46 12.58 -22.11 2.76
C GLY A 46 11.75 -21.82 1.52
N TYR A 47 10.64 -22.53 1.28
CA TYR A 47 9.83 -22.37 0.07
C TYR A 47 9.38 -20.91 -0.16
N LYS A 48 8.80 -20.27 0.85
CA LYS A 48 8.31 -18.88 0.74
C LYS A 48 9.46 -17.87 0.57
N GLN A 49 10.60 -18.13 1.18
CA GLN A 49 11.80 -17.29 1.04
C GLN A 49 12.28 -17.30 -0.40
N PHE A 50 12.39 -18.50 -1.00
CA PHE A 50 12.76 -18.62 -2.39
C PHE A 50 11.75 -17.91 -3.33
N LYS A 51 10.45 -18.15 -3.16
CA LYS A 51 9.43 -17.52 -4.01
C LYS A 51 9.41 -15.98 -3.93
N ARG A 52 9.79 -15.40 -2.78
CA ARG A 52 9.99 -13.95 -2.65
C ARG A 52 11.24 -13.48 -3.39
N TRP A 53 12.33 -14.22 -3.26
CA TRP A 53 13.57 -13.95 -3.99
C TRP A 53 13.37 -14.07 -5.50
N GLU A 54 12.74 -15.15 -5.96
CA GLU A 54 12.37 -15.38 -7.35
C GLU A 54 11.57 -14.21 -7.94
N HIS A 55 10.48 -13.84 -7.28
CA HIS A 55 9.64 -12.72 -7.71
C HIS A 55 10.41 -11.37 -7.77
N HIS A 56 11.34 -11.17 -6.84
CA HIS A 56 12.18 -9.96 -6.84
C HIS A 56 13.21 -9.99 -7.95
N MET A 57 13.85 -11.13 -8.18
CA MET A 57 14.99 -11.25 -9.10
C MET A 57 14.56 -11.35 -10.56
N GLU A 58 13.51 -12.12 -10.86
CA GLU A 58 13.11 -12.45 -12.23
C GLU A 58 13.03 -11.24 -13.16
N PRO A 59 12.33 -10.13 -12.86
CA PRO A 59 12.27 -8.99 -13.77
C PRO A 59 13.60 -8.23 -13.89
N ARG A 60 14.53 -8.45 -12.96
CA ARG A 60 15.83 -7.75 -12.91
C ARG A 60 16.95 -8.46 -13.65
N VAL A 61 16.79 -9.76 -13.85
CA VAL A 61 17.82 -10.62 -14.47
C VAL A 61 17.43 -11.11 -15.86
N TYR A 62 16.22 -10.81 -16.28
CA TYR A 62 15.72 -11.19 -17.61
C TYR A 62 16.49 -10.45 -18.73
N PRO A 63 16.83 -11.11 -19.87
CA PRO A 63 16.58 -12.53 -20.16
C PRO A 63 17.76 -13.45 -19.78
N SER A 64 18.92 -12.94 -19.37
CA SER A 64 20.18 -13.69 -19.21
C SER A 64 20.20 -14.60 -17.97
N GLY A 65 19.43 -14.28 -16.94
CA GLY A 65 19.53 -14.91 -15.63
C GLY A 65 20.75 -14.49 -14.79
N ASP A 66 21.53 -13.52 -15.24
CA ASP A 66 22.70 -13.03 -14.49
C ASP A 66 22.25 -12.22 -13.25
N VAL A 67 22.44 -12.79 -12.07
CA VAL A 67 22.03 -12.16 -10.80
C VAL A 67 22.77 -10.86 -10.49
N LYS A 68 23.91 -10.62 -11.11
CA LYS A 68 24.67 -9.36 -10.97
C LYS A 68 23.89 -8.16 -11.53
N LEU A 69 23.05 -8.37 -12.54
CA LEU A 69 22.23 -7.31 -13.11
C LEU A 69 21.31 -6.66 -12.07
N ALA A 70 20.81 -7.42 -11.12
CA ALA A 70 19.97 -6.88 -10.05
C ALA A 70 20.73 -5.88 -9.17
N SER A 71 22.00 -6.10 -8.91
CA SER A 71 22.86 -5.19 -8.13
C SER A 71 23.35 -4.00 -8.97
N GLN A 72 23.43 -4.15 -10.27
CA GLN A 72 23.85 -3.10 -11.19
C GLN A 72 22.78 -2.05 -11.46
N THR A 73 21.53 -2.33 -11.16
CA THR A 73 20.40 -1.43 -11.47
C THR A 73 20.65 0.00 -10.95
N MET A 74 21.11 0.13 -9.71
CA MET A 74 21.40 1.45 -9.13
C MET A 74 22.64 2.11 -9.75
N THR A 75 23.65 1.33 -10.13
CA THR A 75 24.86 1.83 -10.82
C THR A 75 24.50 2.33 -12.20
N ASN A 76 23.71 1.55 -12.94
CA ASN A 76 23.23 1.92 -14.27
C ASN A 76 22.31 3.15 -14.22
N TYR A 77 21.45 3.25 -13.19
CA TYR A 77 20.62 4.42 -12.99
C TYR A 77 21.46 5.69 -12.73
N ARG A 78 22.46 5.61 -11.87
CA ARG A 78 23.37 6.74 -11.59
C ARG A 78 24.14 7.16 -12.84
N GLN A 79 24.65 6.18 -13.61
CA GLN A 79 25.32 6.49 -14.87
C GLN A 79 24.37 7.17 -15.85
N TRP A 80 23.15 6.66 -15.99
CA TRP A 80 22.13 7.32 -16.80
C TRP A 80 21.83 8.76 -16.32
N GLU A 81 21.76 9.00 -15.01
CA GLU A 81 21.58 10.34 -14.47
C GLU A 81 22.74 11.27 -14.85
N GLU A 82 23.97 10.79 -14.74
CA GLU A 82 25.18 11.54 -15.13
C GLU A 82 25.18 11.86 -16.64
N ASP A 83 24.82 10.89 -17.46
CA ASP A 83 24.71 11.05 -18.91
C ASP A 83 23.63 12.07 -19.28
N GLN A 84 22.47 12.07 -18.59
CA GLN A 84 21.41 13.06 -18.79
C GLN A 84 21.89 14.48 -18.41
N MET A 85 22.62 14.60 -17.29
CA MET A 85 23.18 15.89 -16.88
C MET A 85 24.24 16.40 -17.89
N ALA A 86 25.11 15.51 -18.36
CA ALA A 86 26.13 15.86 -19.35
C ALA A 86 25.50 16.27 -20.69
N ALA A 87 24.37 15.69 -21.06
CA ALA A 87 23.59 16.06 -22.24
C ALA A 87 22.79 17.36 -22.06
N GLY A 88 22.87 18.01 -20.91
CA GLY A 88 22.10 19.23 -20.61
C GLY A 88 20.60 19.00 -20.48
N ILE A 89 20.17 17.75 -20.34
CA ILE A 89 18.79 17.40 -20.08
C ILE A 89 18.54 17.65 -18.58
N PRO A 90 17.71 18.64 -18.22
CA PRO A 90 17.49 18.94 -16.82
C PRO A 90 16.91 17.72 -16.12
N LYS A 91 17.30 17.50 -14.85
CA LYS A 91 16.66 16.52 -13.92
C LYS A 91 15.22 16.90 -13.64
N SER A 92 14.44 17.08 -14.67
CA SER A 92 13.08 17.52 -14.46
C SER A 92 12.13 16.50 -14.99
N LEU A 93 11.82 15.68 -14.07
CA LEU A 93 10.41 15.70 -13.64
C LEU A 93 10.17 17.04 -12.94
N ASN A 94 10.18 18.14 -13.69
CA ASN A 94 9.95 19.49 -13.19
C ASN A 94 8.47 19.72 -12.99
N GLY A 95 7.90 19.03 -12.02
CA GLY A 95 6.93 19.75 -11.23
C GLY A 95 7.73 20.78 -10.42
N ALA A 96 7.42 22.04 -10.56
CA ALA A 96 7.89 23.03 -9.60
C ALA A 96 7.22 22.71 -8.24
N TRP A 97 7.81 21.77 -7.54
CA TRP A 97 7.32 21.34 -6.23
C TRP A 97 7.68 22.44 -5.24
N THR A 98 6.67 23.12 -4.73
CA THR A 98 6.80 24.04 -3.61
C THR A 98 6.27 23.34 -2.38
N ALA A 99 7.03 23.39 -1.28
CA ALA A 99 6.53 22.88 0.00
C ALA A 99 5.29 23.69 0.39
N MET A 100 4.13 23.03 0.45
CA MET A 100 2.86 23.68 0.77
C MET A 100 2.57 23.68 2.29
N GLY A 101 3.52 23.19 3.07
CA GLY A 101 3.39 23.14 4.51
C GLY A 101 2.74 21.84 5.06
N PRO A 102 2.64 21.72 6.38
CA PRO A 102 3.18 22.68 7.36
C PRO A 102 4.70 22.78 7.28
N VAL A 103 5.24 24.00 7.16
CA VAL A 103 6.67 24.28 6.98
C VAL A 103 7.45 24.35 8.29
N GLY A 104 6.82 24.09 9.40
CA GLY A 104 7.43 24.06 10.72
C GLY A 104 6.74 23.04 11.62
N ASN A 105 7.51 22.37 12.45
CA ASN A 105 6.95 21.53 13.50
C ASN A 105 6.35 22.40 14.59
N PRO A 106 5.21 21.98 15.19
CA PRO A 106 4.72 22.57 16.41
C PRO A 106 5.80 22.53 17.51
N ALA A 107 5.82 23.49 18.41
CA ALA A 107 6.85 23.62 19.44
C ALA A 107 7.03 22.37 20.31
N ASN A 108 6.03 21.52 20.40
CA ASN A 108 5.99 20.34 21.28
C ASN A 108 5.59 19.04 20.53
N GLY A 109 5.84 18.93 19.23
CA GLY A 109 5.47 17.72 18.49
C GLY A 109 5.99 17.68 17.06
N GLY A 110 5.78 16.57 16.40
CA GLY A 110 6.06 16.39 14.97
C GLY A 110 4.98 17.01 14.06
N ALA A 111 5.25 17.08 12.78
CA ALA A 111 4.29 17.54 11.76
C ALA A 111 3.06 16.64 11.59
N GLY A 112 3.03 15.49 12.26
CA GLY A 112 1.99 14.48 12.13
C GLY A 112 2.13 13.63 10.86
N ARG A 113 1.41 12.51 10.85
CA ARG A 113 1.35 11.59 9.72
C ARG A 113 0.06 11.80 8.94
N ILE A 114 0.15 11.69 7.61
CA ILE A 114 -0.99 11.70 6.71
C ILE A 114 -1.10 10.30 6.10
N ASN A 115 -2.27 9.68 6.19
CA ASN A 115 -2.54 8.36 5.65
C ASN A 115 -2.87 8.43 4.14
N PHE A 116 -3.59 9.46 3.72
CA PHE A 116 -3.98 9.59 2.33
C PHE A 116 -4.31 11.04 1.93
N ILE A 117 -4.27 11.28 0.62
CA ILE A 117 -4.85 12.44 -0.04
C ILE A 117 -5.80 11.92 -1.13
N ARG A 118 -7.01 12.46 -1.22
CA ARG A 118 -8.00 12.13 -2.24
C ARG A 118 -8.56 13.38 -2.88
N PHE A 119 -8.38 13.50 -4.18
CA PHE A 119 -8.92 14.60 -4.97
C PHE A 119 -10.41 14.38 -5.29
N ASP A 120 -11.14 15.47 -5.37
CA ASP A 120 -12.48 15.47 -5.94
C ASP A 120 -12.38 15.08 -7.43
N PRO A 121 -13.14 14.09 -7.90
CA PRO A 121 -13.05 13.64 -9.29
C PRO A 121 -13.45 14.70 -10.32
N THR A 122 -14.12 15.77 -9.88
CA THR A 122 -14.64 16.84 -10.74
C THR A 122 -13.95 18.20 -10.53
N ASN A 123 -13.15 18.34 -9.44
CA ASN A 123 -12.51 19.61 -9.10
C ASN A 123 -11.14 19.41 -8.47
N SER A 124 -10.09 19.66 -9.22
CA SER A 124 -8.69 19.47 -8.80
C SER A 124 -8.22 20.40 -7.66
N THR A 125 -8.95 21.48 -7.36
CA THR A 125 -8.63 22.35 -6.21
C THR A 125 -9.31 21.90 -4.91
N THR A 126 -10.21 20.91 -5.00
CA THR A 126 -10.87 20.29 -3.87
C THR A 126 -10.25 18.92 -3.60
N PHE A 127 -9.77 18.70 -2.39
CA PHE A 127 -9.31 17.40 -1.96
C PHE A 127 -9.42 17.21 -0.45
N TRP A 128 -9.34 15.97 -0.03
CA TRP A 128 -9.38 15.58 1.38
C TRP A 128 -8.04 14.96 1.79
N VAL A 129 -7.66 15.26 3.03
CA VAL A 129 -6.45 14.75 3.68
C VAL A 129 -6.88 14.03 4.93
N GLY A 130 -6.54 12.75 5.06
CA GLY A 130 -6.86 11.94 6.22
C GLY A 130 -5.65 11.69 7.10
N ALA A 131 -5.78 11.96 8.39
CA ALA A 131 -4.77 11.71 9.39
C ALA A 131 -5.17 10.54 10.31
N PRO A 132 -4.21 9.76 10.87
CA PRO A 132 -4.51 8.61 11.72
C PRO A 132 -5.32 8.97 12.97
N ASP A 133 -4.99 10.10 13.61
CA ASP A 133 -5.64 10.60 14.81
C ASP A 133 -6.05 12.08 14.71
N GLY A 134 -5.87 12.67 13.54
CA GLY A 134 -6.13 14.09 13.29
C GLY A 134 -7.41 14.40 12.52
N GLY A 135 -8.20 13.37 12.18
CA GLY A 135 -9.43 13.55 11.44
C GLY A 135 -9.28 13.68 9.93
N LEU A 136 -10.40 13.98 9.27
CA LEU A 136 -10.49 14.23 7.84
C LEU A 136 -10.56 15.74 7.59
N TRP A 137 -9.60 16.24 6.84
CA TRP A 137 -9.48 17.65 6.48
C TRP A 137 -9.83 17.86 5.01
N LYS A 138 -10.59 18.90 4.73
CA LYS A 138 -11.00 19.28 3.37
C LYS A 138 -10.42 20.63 3.01
N THR A 139 -9.89 20.75 1.80
CA THR A 139 -9.60 22.01 1.14
C THR A 139 -10.47 22.16 -0.12
N THR A 140 -10.80 23.39 -0.47
CA THR A 140 -11.51 23.75 -1.72
C THR A 140 -10.75 24.79 -2.54
N ASN A 141 -9.52 25.13 -2.12
CA ASN A 141 -8.68 26.18 -2.70
C ASN A 141 -7.23 25.73 -2.91
N GLY A 142 -7.04 24.45 -3.28
CA GLY A 142 -5.74 23.90 -3.62
C GLY A 142 -4.77 23.81 -2.45
N GLY A 143 -5.28 23.67 -1.22
CA GLY A 143 -4.45 23.52 -0.02
C GLY A 143 -4.08 24.82 0.69
N THR A 144 -4.63 25.96 0.24
CA THR A 144 -4.37 27.25 0.91
C THR A 144 -4.99 27.30 2.31
N SER A 145 -6.16 26.68 2.49
CA SER A 145 -6.78 26.51 3.79
C SER A 145 -7.51 25.18 3.89
N TYR A 146 -7.71 24.72 5.12
CA TYR A 146 -8.38 23.45 5.41
C TYR A 146 -9.47 23.64 6.47
N THR A 147 -10.51 22.83 6.37
CA THR A 147 -11.58 22.70 7.33
C THR A 147 -11.77 21.24 7.70
N THR A 148 -12.18 20.95 8.93
CA THR A 148 -12.58 19.62 9.37
C THR A 148 -13.98 19.66 9.96
N ASN A 149 -14.69 18.54 9.89
CA ASN A 149 -15.98 18.31 10.52
C ASN A 149 -16.10 16.87 11.04
N THR A 150 -14.97 16.23 11.30
CA THR A 150 -14.89 14.89 11.90
C THR A 150 -14.63 14.88 13.40
N ASP A 151 -14.44 16.04 14.03
CA ASP A 151 -14.13 16.16 15.46
C ASP A 151 -15.24 15.63 16.37
N GLN A 152 -16.46 15.53 15.86
CA GLN A 152 -17.63 15.00 16.56
C GLN A 152 -17.82 13.47 16.40
N LEU A 153 -16.96 12.83 15.61
CA LEU A 153 -17.04 11.38 15.40
C LEU A 153 -16.50 10.62 16.62
N THR A 154 -17.08 9.44 16.86
CA THR A 154 -16.62 8.53 17.94
C THR A 154 -15.14 8.15 17.78
N VAL A 155 -14.69 8.00 16.54
CA VAL A 155 -13.30 7.76 16.15
C VAL A 155 -12.96 8.76 15.05
N ILE A 156 -11.99 9.62 15.31
CA ILE A 156 -11.55 10.64 14.36
C ILE A 156 -10.49 10.12 13.38
N GLY A 157 -9.83 9.00 13.69
CA GLY A 157 -8.82 8.40 12.83
C GLY A 157 -9.40 8.01 11.46
N CYS A 158 -8.64 8.31 10.40
CA CYS A 158 -9.03 8.12 9.01
C CYS A 158 -7.98 7.31 8.26
N SER A 159 -8.29 6.06 7.92
CA SER A 159 -7.40 5.20 7.11
C SER A 159 -7.51 5.48 5.62
N ASP A 160 -8.71 5.71 5.10
CA ASP A 160 -8.94 5.98 3.68
C ASP A 160 -10.32 6.61 3.46
N VAL A 161 -10.51 7.28 2.32
CA VAL A 161 -11.81 7.76 1.85
C VAL A 161 -12.02 7.39 0.38
N ALA A 162 -13.20 6.91 0.03
CA ALA A 162 -13.62 6.71 -1.35
C ALA A 162 -14.74 7.68 -1.70
N ILE A 163 -14.65 8.28 -2.88
CA ILE A 163 -15.61 9.23 -3.41
C ILE A 163 -16.29 8.58 -4.60
N ASP A 164 -17.59 8.66 -4.68
CA ASP A 164 -18.35 8.20 -5.85
C ASP A 164 -17.98 9.07 -7.06
N PRO A 165 -17.38 8.48 -8.11
CA PRO A 165 -16.93 9.24 -9.28
C PRO A 165 -18.07 9.85 -10.10
N THR A 166 -19.29 9.37 -9.91
CA THR A 166 -20.48 9.89 -10.60
C THR A 166 -21.25 10.94 -9.78
N ASN A 167 -20.99 10.98 -8.47
CA ASN A 167 -21.59 11.94 -7.55
C ASN A 167 -20.68 12.20 -6.34
N ASN A 168 -19.88 13.26 -6.39
CA ASN A 168 -18.93 13.62 -5.34
C ASN A 168 -19.57 13.97 -3.98
N GLN A 169 -20.91 14.07 -3.90
CA GLN A 169 -21.62 14.21 -2.63
C GLN A 169 -21.65 12.88 -1.86
N ILE A 170 -21.49 11.74 -2.54
CA ILE A 170 -21.48 10.42 -1.92
C ILE A 170 -20.02 10.03 -1.62
N MET A 171 -19.75 9.82 -0.35
CA MET A 171 -18.41 9.48 0.13
C MET A 171 -18.49 8.38 1.19
N TYR A 172 -17.43 7.57 1.28
CA TYR A 172 -17.28 6.52 2.29
C TYR A 172 -15.95 6.71 3.00
N LEU A 173 -15.99 6.78 4.33
CA LEU A 173 -14.83 6.95 5.20
C LEU A 173 -14.52 5.65 5.93
N ALA A 174 -13.33 5.14 5.75
CA ALA A 174 -12.75 4.07 6.55
C ALA A 174 -12.17 4.67 7.84
N THR A 175 -12.79 4.38 8.98
CA THR A 175 -12.38 4.94 10.28
C THR A 175 -11.22 4.16 10.90
N GLY A 176 -10.51 4.78 11.81
CA GLY A 176 -9.37 4.22 12.54
C GLY A 176 -8.05 4.38 11.79
N ASP A 177 -7.01 3.74 12.31
CA ASP A 177 -5.68 3.70 11.70
C ASP A 177 -5.22 2.25 11.50
N SER A 178 -4.99 1.87 10.26
CA SER A 178 -4.57 0.50 9.92
C SER A 178 -3.05 0.31 9.94
N ASP A 179 -2.29 1.39 9.99
CA ASP A 179 -0.84 1.36 9.85
C ASP A 179 -0.12 1.31 11.20
N GLY A 180 -0.50 2.17 12.15
CA GLY A 180 0.10 2.22 13.47
C GLY A 180 -0.62 1.41 14.53
N GLY A 181 -1.91 1.10 14.32
CA GLY A 181 -2.74 0.43 15.32
C GLY A 181 -3.11 1.31 16.51
N ASP A 182 -2.94 2.63 16.37
CA ASP A 182 -3.16 3.59 17.46
C ASP A 182 -4.66 3.79 17.69
N THR A 183 -5.47 3.73 16.63
CA THR A 183 -6.93 3.92 16.69
C THR A 183 -7.66 2.80 15.98
N TYR A 184 -8.53 2.08 16.69
CA TYR A 184 -9.37 1.05 16.08
C TYR A 184 -10.59 1.64 15.39
N SER A 185 -11.05 0.95 14.34
CA SER A 185 -12.16 1.34 13.49
C SER A 185 -13.52 1.11 14.18
N VAL A 186 -14.47 2.00 13.92
CA VAL A 186 -15.90 1.78 14.18
C VAL A 186 -16.65 1.34 12.91
N GLY A 187 -15.92 0.99 11.86
CA GLY A 187 -16.47 0.57 10.58
C GLY A 187 -16.40 1.66 9.52
N VAL A 188 -17.29 1.58 8.55
CA VAL A 188 -17.38 2.52 7.44
C VAL A 188 -18.48 3.55 7.71
N LEU A 189 -18.14 4.82 7.57
CA LEU A 189 -19.13 5.91 7.58
C LEU A 189 -19.43 6.35 6.15
N LYS A 190 -20.63 6.86 5.93
CA LYS A 190 -21.09 7.39 4.64
C LYS A 190 -21.52 8.83 4.79
N SER A 191 -21.09 9.64 3.84
CA SER A 191 -21.64 10.99 3.60
C SER A 191 -22.47 11.00 2.33
N THR A 192 -23.52 11.83 2.32
CA THR A 192 -24.36 12.13 1.15
C THR A 192 -24.35 13.62 0.80
N ASN A 193 -23.44 14.38 1.42
CA ASN A 193 -23.32 15.83 1.27
C ASN A 193 -21.85 16.32 1.20
N GLY A 194 -21.00 15.54 0.47
CA GLY A 194 -19.62 15.90 0.21
C GLY A 194 -18.73 15.97 1.44
N GLY A 195 -19.00 15.08 2.41
CA GLY A 195 -18.24 14.98 3.66
C GLY A 195 -18.64 15.99 4.73
N THR A 196 -19.77 16.70 4.56
CA THR A 196 -20.25 17.67 5.57
C THR A 196 -20.81 16.96 6.81
N THR A 197 -21.50 15.85 6.64
CA THR A 197 -21.96 14.99 7.74
C THR A 197 -21.67 13.53 7.41
N TRP A 198 -21.51 12.74 8.45
CA TRP A 198 -21.17 11.33 8.36
C TRP A 198 -22.16 10.48 9.15
N ASN A 199 -22.65 9.41 8.55
CA ASN A 199 -23.58 8.47 9.14
C ASN A 199 -23.00 7.05 9.07
N THR A 200 -23.38 6.20 10.01
CA THR A 200 -22.99 4.78 10.01
C THR A 200 -23.57 4.07 8.79
N THR A 201 -22.83 3.08 8.29
CA THR A 201 -23.32 2.12 7.27
C THR A 201 -23.72 0.80 7.92
N GLY A 202 -24.04 -0.21 7.11
CA GLY A 202 -24.26 -1.58 7.62
C GLY A 202 -22.96 -2.29 8.08
N LEU A 203 -21.78 -1.70 7.85
CA LEU A 203 -20.50 -2.22 8.36
C LEU A 203 -20.07 -1.38 9.55
N THR A 204 -20.48 -1.81 10.73
CA THR A 204 -20.18 -1.12 12.00
C THR A 204 -19.54 -2.06 13.00
N TRP A 205 -18.64 -1.51 13.80
CA TRP A 205 -17.96 -2.21 14.88
C TRP A 205 -17.89 -1.32 16.13
N THR A 206 -17.54 -1.93 17.25
CA THR A 206 -17.09 -1.22 18.44
C THR A 206 -15.56 -1.24 18.48
N VAL A 207 -14.96 -0.22 19.06
CA VAL A 207 -13.48 -0.12 19.22
C VAL A 207 -12.89 -1.34 19.93
N ASN A 208 -13.63 -1.94 20.87
CA ASN A 208 -13.19 -3.11 21.63
C ASN A 208 -13.00 -4.37 20.75
N GLN A 209 -13.51 -4.38 19.52
CA GLN A 209 -13.30 -5.48 18.59
C GLN A 209 -11.90 -5.44 17.94
N GLY A 210 -11.10 -4.39 18.17
CA GLY A 210 -9.73 -4.28 17.71
C GLY A 210 -9.56 -4.38 16.19
N ARG A 211 -10.54 -3.89 15.41
CA ARG A 211 -10.52 -4.00 13.94
C ARG A 211 -10.02 -2.72 13.32
N THR A 212 -9.41 -2.88 12.14
CA THR A 212 -8.94 -1.77 11.30
C THR A 212 -9.41 -1.96 9.86
N ILE A 213 -9.49 -0.88 9.11
CA ILE A 213 -9.75 -0.88 7.66
C ILE A 213 -8.55 -0.21 7.01
N SER A 214 -7.91 -0.89 6.06
CA SER A 214 -6.75 -0.36 5.35
C SER A 214 -7.13 0.38 4.06
N ARG A 215 -8.26 0.03 3.47
CA ARG A 215 -8.68 0.59 2.19
C ARG A 215 -10.19 0.55 2.04
N ILE A 216 -10.73 1.55 1.31
CA ILE A 216 -12.11 1.54 0.84
C ILE A 216 -12.17 1.94 -0.63
N LEU A 217 -12.99 1.25 -1.42
CA LEU A 217 -13.13 1.49 -2.85
C LEU A 217 -14.60 1.53 -3.25
N VAL A 218 -14.94 2.44 -4.14
CA VAL A 218 -16.22 2.48 -4.86
C VAL A 218 -15.99 2.00 -6.29
N ASN A 219 -16.84 1.12 -6.79
CA ASN A 219 -16.76 0.67 -8.19
C ASN A 219 -17.11 1.84 -9.13
N PRO A 220 -16.20 2.23 -10.05
CA PRO A 220 -16.40 3.42 -10.87
C PRO A 220 -17.54 3.31 -11.89
N THR A 221 -17.93 2.09 -12.26
CA THR A 221 -19.02 1.84 -13.23
C THR A 221 -20.33 1.47 -12.56
N ASN A 222 -20.30 1.10 -11.26
CA ASN A 222 -21.48 0.82 -10.47
C ASN A 222 -21.24 1.24 -9.01
N PRO A 223 -21.53 2.50 -8.63
CA PRO A 223 -21.25 3.04 -7.30
C PRO A 223 -22.04 2.39 -6.15
N GLN A 224 -23.05 1.54 -6.47
CA GLN A 224 -23.69 0.73 -5.45
C GLN A 224 -22.77 -0.37 -4.91
N ILE A 225 -21.69 -0.72 -5.64
CA ILE A 225 -20.69 -1.68 -5.20
C ILE A 225 -19.58 -0.92 -4.48
N VAL A 226 -19.44 -1.23 -3.19
CA VAL A 226 -18.39 -0.69 -2.33
C VAL A 226 -17.64 -1.83 -1.68
N MET A 227 -16.31 -1.72 -1.61
CA MET A 227 -15.46 -2.73 -0.97
C MET A 227 -14.63 -2.10 0.14
N ALA A 228 -14.57 -2.76 1.28
CA ALA A 228 -13.71 -2.40 2.41
C ALA A 228 -12.77 -3.55 2.75
N PHE A 229 -11.48 -3.21 2.89
CA PHE A 229 -10.41 -4.17 3.19
C PHE A 229 -10.04 -4.01 4.66
N ALA A 230 -10.52 -4.92 5.47
CA ALA A 230 -10.39 -4.86 6.92
C ALA A 230 -9.48 -5.97 7.47
N SER A 231 -9.01 -5.79 8.70
CA SER A 231 -8.16 -6.78 9.38
C SER A 231 -8.83 -8.15 9.54
N ASN A 232 -10.16 -8.20 9.48
CA ASN A 232 -10.94 -9.44 9.56
C ASN A 232 -11.49 -9.93 8.22
N GLY A 233 -11.01 -9.41 7.10
CA GLY A 233 -11.34 -9.86 5.76
C GLY A 233 -11.86 -8.77 4.83
N ILE A 234 -12.22 -9.16 3.61
CA ILE A 234 -12.78 -8.27 2.60
C ILE A 234 -14.28 -8.20 2.78
N TRP A 235 -14.82 -6.98 2.81
CA TRP A 235 -16.26 -6.74 2.90
C TRP A 235 -16.75 -6.07 1.62
N ARG A 236 -17.89 -6.52 1.14
CA ARG A 236 -18.53 -6.00 -0.08
C ARG A 236 -19.96 -5.61 0.19
N SER A 237 -20.32 -4.41 -0.23
CA SER A 237 -21.69 -3.96 -0.36
C SER A 237 -22.11 -3.95 -1.84
N THR A 238 -23.37 -4.20 -2.14
CA THR A 238 -23.98 -4.07 -3.48
C THR A 238 -25.13 -3.06 -3.49
N ASN A 239 -25.34 -2.37 -2.38
CA ASN A 239 -26.44 -1.42 -2.18
C ASN A 239 -25.97 -0.12 -1.49
N GLY A 240 -24.80 0.38 -1.92
CA GLY A 240 -24.27 1.65 -1.47
C GLY A 240 -23.98 1.73 0.04
N GLY A 241 -23.51 0.63 0.64
CA GLY A 241 -23.13 0.57 2.04
C GLY A 241 -24.27 0.24 3.01
N THR A 242 -25.47 -0.04 2.52
CA THR A 242 -26.62 -0.36 3.39
C THR A 242 -26.43 -1.72 4.07
N THR A 243 -25.97 -2.70 3.32
CA THR A 243 -25.60 -4.02 3.85
C THR A 243 -24.27 -4.47 3.31
N TRP A 244 -23.57 -5.31 4.08
CA TRP A 244 -22.25 -5.81 3.73
C TRP A 244 -22.16 -7.31 3.98
N ALA A 245 -21.41 -7.99 3.12
CA ALA A 245 -21.09 -9.41 3.26
C ALA A 245 -19.62 -9.65 2.89
N GLN A 246 -19.05 -10.70 3.46
CA GLN A 246 -17.75 -11.20 3.01
C GLN A 246 -17.98 -12.08 1.79
N PRO A 247 -17.27 -11.85 0.66
CA PRO A 247 -17.33 -12.73 -0.49
C PRO A 247 -16.92 -14.15 -0.10
N THR A 248 -17.70 -15.13 -0.51
CA THR A 248 -17.34 -16.55 -0.41
C THR A 248 -16.44 -16.89 -1.59
N GLY A 249 -15.26 -17.48 -1.32
CA GLY A 249 -14.34 -18.02 -2.31
C GLY A 249 -14.64 -19.48 -2.60
#